data_01da6dea44bb9b11cdd4aec624a98e3b
#
_entry.id   01da6dea44bb9b11cdd4aec624a98e3b
#
_cell.length_a   1.000
_cell.length_b   1.000
_cell.length_c   1.000
_cell.angle_alpha   90.00
_cell.angle_beta   90.00
_cell.angle_gamma   90.00
#
_symmetry.space_group_name_H-M   'P 1'
#
loop_
_entity.id
_entity.type
_entity.pdbx_description
1 polymer ?
#
loop_
_entity_poly.entity_id
_entity_poly.type
_entity_poly.pdbx_seq_one_letter_code
_entity_poly.pdbx_strand_id
1 'polypeptide(L)'
;MAQTTASQGTRRPRLGVHYWRLWWANAISSTGDGAFVAALPLLAVTISRDPRLVAVVTAASFLPWMVLSLPAGALVDRYDRATLMWRAQAVQAAVVAAVAVLVVFRTANIAVLGLAGLLLGSAEVVFSNAAQAVLPALVPPELLARANGSQQVSLTVGETFLGPPAGSLLFAVAAALPFGLDAVSFAGSAALLARLPRTSHARQAEQPRATIRSQISEGLRWLFRHRLLRVVAVLLGVFNFGNQMGQAVLVLLATQALHTGTRGYGLLLAVTAVGSVIGGLVCPAVTRWLGLLPSLVIAGVADAAVFAGLGLAPDAAVAALMLAGEGFAVTMWNVVTVSLRQQVVPAHLLGRVNSVYRMLGWGLMPLGALAGGFVAHAAGLRAPYIVAGLLCGVCLLAAVPLLRASAGTASRA
;
A
#
# COMPACT_ATOMS: atom_id res chain seq x y z
N MET A 1 60.89 -1.37 23.30
CA MET A 1 59.49 -1.20 23.74
C MET A 1 58.59 -1.46 22.51
N ALA A 2 58.06 -2.68 22.41
CA ALA A 2 57.15 -3.06 21.32
C ALA A 2 55.72 -2.77 21.78
N GLN A 3 55.05 -1.83 21.12
CA GLN A 3 53.61 -1.57 21.32
C GLN A 3 52.82 -2.67 20.64
N THR A 4 52.22 -3.54 21.44
CA THR A 4 51.27 -4.57 21.04
C THR A 4 49.96 -3.86 20.64
N THR A 5 49.74 -3.60 19.34
CA THR A 5 48.46 -3.18 18.84
C THR A 5 47.49 -4.37 18.90
N ALA A 6 46.68 -4.41 19.95
CA ALA A 6 45.56 -5.33 20.05
C ALA A 6 44.59 -5.08 18.90
N SER A 7 44.51 -6.01 17.95
CA SER A 7 43.52 -6.03 16.90
C SER A 7 42.12 -6.15 17.55
N GLN A 8 41.44 -5.03 17.67
CA GLN A 8 39.99 -5.04 17.98
C GLN A 8 39.31 -5.72 16.79
N GLY A 9 38.96 -6.97 16.95
CA GLY A 9 38.15 -7.72 16.02
C GLY A 9 36.85 -6.96 15.78
N THR A 10 36.70 -6.39 14.59
CA THR A 10 35.51 -5.67 14.14
C THR A 10 34.35 -6.66 14.10
N ARG A 11 33.62 -6.79 15.21
CA ARG A 11 32.35 -7.53 15.22
C ARG A 11 31.45 -6.87 14.19
N ARG A 12 31.09 -7.61 13.13
CA ARG A 12 30.14 -7.14 12.11
C ARG A 12 28.88 -6.65 12.83
N PRO A 13 28.42 -5.43 12.55
CA PRO A 13 27.23 -4.88 13.18
C PRO A 13 26.04 -5.83 12.95
N ARG A 14 25.28 -6.12 13.99
CA ARG A 14 24.11 -6.99 13.97
C ARG A 14 22.85 -6.18 14.29
N LEU A 15 21.73 -6.56 13.69
CA LEU A 15 20.43 -6.02 14.04
C LEU A 15 20.09 -6.38 15.47
N GLY A 16 19.79 -5.37 16.30
CA GLY A 16 19.55 -5.52 17.72
C GLY A 16 18.16 -6.11 18.06
N VAL A 17 17.95 -6.45 19.33
CA VAL A 17 16.69 -7.04 19.81
C VAL A 17 15.49 -6.10 19.59
N HIS A 18 15.67 -4.79 19.67
CA HIS A 18 14.61 -3.80 19.46
C HIS A 18 14.15 -3.76 18.01
N TYR A 19 15.10 -3.93 17.06
CA TYR A 19 14.74 -4.09 15.65
C TYR A 19 13.90 -5.36 15.43
N TRP A 20 14.29 -6.50 16.00
CA TRP A 20 13.54 -7.75 15.83
C TRP A 20 12.15 -7.71 16.48
N ARG A 21 11.99 -6.98 17.59
CA ARG A 21 10.67 -6.72 18.17
C ARG A 21 9.78 -5.93 17.20
N LEU A 22 10.31 -4.87 16.59
CA LEU A 22 9.61 -4.10 15.56
C LEU A 22 9.27 -4.97 14.35
N TRP A 23 10.24 -5.78 13.91
CA TRP A 23 10.06 -6.66 12.74
C TRP A 23 8.95 -7.69 12.95
N TRP A 24 8.97 -8.38 14.09
CA TRP A 24 7.92 -9.36 14.43
C TRP A 24 6.56 -8.69 14.65
N ALA A 25 6.52 -7.52 15.27
CA ALA A 25 5.29 -6.75 15.42
C ALA A 25 4.66 -6.45 14.06
N ASN A 26 5.46 -5.95 13.09
CA ASN A 26 5.00 -5.68 11.74
C ASN A 26 4.63 -6.98 10.98
N ALA A 27 5.41 -8.04 11.09
CA ALA A 27 5.14 -9.30 10.40
C ALA A 27 3.82 -9.94 10.84
N ILE A 28 3.53 -9.89 12.14
CA ILE A 28 2.30 -10.44 12.70
C ILE A 28 1.10 -9.58 12.28
N SER A 29 1.18 -8.25 12.45
CA SER A 29 0.07 -7.37 12.09
C SER A 29 -0.20 -7.34 10.59
N SER A 30 0.84 -7.29 9.75
CA SER A 30 0.67 -7.26 8.29
C SER A 30 -0.01 -8.52 7.74
N THR A 31 0.18 -9.67 8.37
CA THR A 31 -0.54 -10.90 7.98
C THR A 31 -2.02 -10.82 8.35
N GLY A 32 -2.33 -10.28 9.52
CA GLY A 32 -3.71 -9.99 9.95
C GLY A 32 -4.37 -8.95 9.05
N ASP A 33 -3.68 -7.83 8.77
CA ASP A 33 -4.14 -6.79 7.85
C ASP A 33 -4.49 -7.35 6.47
N GLY A 34 -3.64 -8.22 5.91
CA GLY A 34 -3.92 -8.89 4.65
C GLY A 34 -5.18 -9.77 4.71
N ALA A 35 -5.39 -10.48 5.83
CA ALA A 35 -6.60 -11.27 6.03
C ALA A 35 -7.84 -10.38 6.14
N PHE A 36 -7.75 -9.25 6.85
CA PHE A 36 -8.80 -8.26 6.97
C PHE A 36 -9.16 -7.63 5.63
N VAL A 37 -8.18 -7.26 4.81
CA VAL A 37 -8.36 -6.67 3.46
C VAL A 37 -9.21 -7.56 2.56
N ALA A 38 -9.06 -8.88 2.65
CA ALA A 38 -9.91 -9.81 1.92
C ALA A 38 -11.29 -10.03 2.58
N ALA A 39 -11.33 -10.10 3.92
CA ALA A 39 -12.53 -10.42 4.67
C ALA A 39 -13.56 -9.26 4.72
N LEU A 40 -13.10 -8.01 4.78
CA LEU A 40 -13.98 -6.85 4.89
C LEU A 40 -14.91 -6.68 3.68
N PRO A 41 -14.42 -6.74 2.42
CA PRO A 41 -15.31 -6.74 1.24
C PRO A 41 -16.24 -7.95 1.19
N LEU A 42 -15.76 -9.15 1.57
CA LEU A 42 -16.62 -10.35 1.65
C LEU A 42 -17.76 -10.14 2.64
N LEU A 43 -17.48 -9.58 3.83
CA LEU A 43 -18.49 -9.28 4.81
C LEU A 43 -19.47 -8.21 4.29
N ALA A 44 -18.97 -7.16 3.64
CA ALA A 44 -19.83 -6.12 3.06
C ALA A 44 -20.82 -6.69 2.03
N VAL A 45 -20.38 -7.63 1.18
CA VAL A 45 -21.23 -8.30 0.18
C VAL A 45 -22.28 -9.23 0.83
N THR A 46 -22.02 -9.82 2.00
CA THR A 46 -23.03 -10.60 2.72
C THR A 46 -24.14 -9.71 3.29
N ILE A 47 -23.84 -8.44 3.58
CA ILE A 47 -24.79 -7.46 4.14
C ILE A 47 -25.54 -6.74 3.01
N SER A 48 -24.83 -6.35 1.96
CA SER A 48 -25.42 -5.64 0.82
C SER A 48 -24.78 -6.04 -0.51
N ARG A 49 -25.63 -6.25 -1.51
CA ARG A 49 -25.19 -6.50 -2.90
C ARG A 49 -25.09 -5.23 -3.74
N ASP A 50 -25.40 -4.07 -3.18
CA ASP A 50 -25.27 -2.78 -3.87
C ASP A 50 -23.80 -2.38 -3.98
N PRO A 51 -23.24 -2.26 -5.21
CA PRO A 51 -21.84 -1.90 -5.41
C PRO A 51 -21.45 -0.56 -4.77
N ARG A 52 -22.38 0.39 -4.67
CA ARG A 52 -22.12 1.70 -4.06
C ARG A 52 -21.83 1.56 -2.56
N LEU A 53 -22.58 0.73 -1.86
CA LEU A 53 -22.43 0.51 -0.43
C LEU A 53 -21.12 -0.25 -0.12
N VAL A 54 -20.77 -1.25 -0.93
CA VAL A 54 -19.48 -1.95 -0.81
C VAL A 54 -18.32 -0.99 -1.08
N ALA A 55 -18.44 -0.15 -2.08
CA ALA A 55 -17.42 0.85 -2.43
C ALA A 55 -17.26 1.93 -1.35
N VAL A 56 -18.33 2.34 -0.67
CA VAL A 56 -18.26 3.26 0.49
C VAL A 56 -17.43 2.69 1.62
N VAL A 57 -17.55 1.39 1.93
CA VAL A 57 -16.72 0.73 2.96
C VAL A 57 -15.24 0.79 2.57
N THR A 58 -14.93 0.45 1.33
CA THR A 58 -13.55 0.52 0.80
C THR A 58 -13.03 1.95 0.81
N ALA A 59 -13.81 2.92 0.34
CA ALA A 59 -13.41 4.33 0.33
C ALA A 59 -13.15 4.87 1.74
N ALA A 60 -13.96 4.48 2.73
CA ALA A 60 -13.79 4.87 4.12
C ALA A 60 -12.44 4.41 4.69
N SER A 61 -11.94 3.23 4.31
CA SER A 61 -10.63 2.73 4.75
C SER A 61 -9.45 3.55 4.20
N PHE A 62 -9.60 4.13 2.99
CA PHE A 62 -8.54 4.94 2.37
C PHE A 62 -8.68 6.45 2.61
N LEU A 63 -9.87 6.93 3.02
CA LEU A 63 -10.11 8.35 3.28
C LEU A 63 -9.13 8.99 4.28
N PRO A 64 -8.73 8.32 5.38
CA PRO A 64 -7.74 8.85 6.31
C PRO A 64 -6.38 9.16 5.67
N TRP A 65 -5.96 8.38 4.67
CA TRP A 65 -4.71 8.65 3.96
C TRP A 65 -4.73 9.99 3.23
N MET A 66 -5.87 10.37 2.69
CA MET A 66 -6.05 11.67 2.03
C MET A 66 -6.04 12.84 3.04
N VAL A 67 -6.71 12.67 4.18
CA VAL A 67 -6.95 13.76 5.13
C VAL A 67 -5.89 13.83 6.23
N LEU A 68 -5.48 12.67 6.78
CA LEU A 68 -4.65 12.59 7.99
C LEU A 68 -3.17 12.39 7.72
N SER A 69 -2.70 12.13 6.49
CA SER A 69 -1.28 11.89 6.22
C SER A 69 -0.38 13.02 6.72
N LEU A 70 -0.80 14.27 6.57
CA LEU A 70 -0.06 15.45 7.02
C LEU A 70 -0.16 15.68 8.53
N PRO A 71 -1.36 15.70 9.15
CA PRO A 71 -1.50 15.80 10.60
C PRO A 71 -0.81 14.69 11.36
N ALA A 72 -0.84 13.45 10.86
CA ALA A 72 -0.16 12.31 11.48
C ALA A 72 1.35 12.49 11.52
N GLY A 73 1.97 13.04 10.46
CA GLY A 73 3.39 13.39 10.48
C GLY A 73 3.73 14.38 11.61
N ALA A 74 2.91 15.46 11.77
CA ALA A 74 3.08 16.42 12.85
C ALA A 74 2.89 15.78 14.25
N LEU A 75 1.98 14.81 14.37
CA LEU A 75 1.75 14.07 15.60
C LEU A 75 2.98 13.23 15.98
N VAL A 76 3.56 12.51 15.01
CA VAL A 76 4.76 11.67 15.17
C VAL A 76 5.99 12.52 15.56
N ASP A 77 6.06 13.76 15.12
CA ASP A 77 7.13 14.68 15.50
C ASP A 77 7.01 15.20 16.94
N ARG A 78 5.80 15.20 17.52
CA ARG A 78 5.53 15.75 18.86
C ARG A 78 5.53 14.71 19.96
N TYR A 79 5.14 13.48 19.65
CA TYR A 79 4.93 12.41 20.62
C TYR A 79 5.96 11.30 20.48
N ASP A 80 6.15 10.53 21.53
CA ASP A 80 7.01 9.34 21.50
C ASP A 80 6.49 8.32 20.47
N ARG A 81 7.36 7.97 19.53
CA ARG A 81 7.03 7.13 18.36
C ARG A 81 6.59 5.73 18.76
N ALA A 82 7.28 5.10 19.73
CA ALA A 82 6.93 3.77 20.23
C ALA A 82 5.55 3.80 20.88
N THR A 83 5.25 4.87 21.65
CA THR A 83 3.94 5.08 22.27
C THR A 83 2.83 5.25 21.24
N LEU A 84 3.06 6.02 20.20
CA LEU A 84 2.07 6.17 19.10
C LEU A 84 1.81 4.84 18.41
N MET A 85 2.86 4.06 18.12
CA MET A 85 2.73 2.77 17.43
C MET A 85 1.90 1.77 18.23
N TRP A 86 2.24 1.52 19.50
CA TRP A 86 1.50 0.52 20.28
C TRP A 86 0.06 0.96 20.55
N ARG A 87 -0.21 2.27 20.73
CA ARG A 87 -1.57 2.79 20.88
C ARG A 87 -2.39 2.65 19.60
N ALA A 88 -1.81 2.94 18.44
CA ALA A 88 -2.46 2.74 17.16
C ALA A 88 -2.86 1.27 16.97
N GLN A 89 -1.95 0.34 17.24
CA GLN A 89 -2.21 -1.10 17.16
C GLN A 89 -3.27 -1.55 18.19
N ALA A 90 -3.28 -0.99 19.40
CA ALA A 90 -4.30 -1.28 20.40
C ALA A 90 -5.69 -0.79 19.96
N VAL A 91 -5.77 0.38 19.32
CA VAL A 91 -7.02 0.88 18.72
C VAL A 91 -7.48 -0.03 17.59
N GLN A 92 -6.57 -0.44 16.71
CA GLN A 92 -6.88 -1.39 15.62
C GLN A 92 -7.40 -2.71 16.20
N ALA A 93 -6.71 -3.28 17.19
CA ALA A 93 -7.17 -4.50 17.87
C ALA A 93 -8.59 -4.36 18.44
N ALA A 94 -8.89 -3.26 19.13
CA ALA A 94 -10.21 -3.01 19.70
C ALA A 94 -11.31 -2.87 18.63
N VAL A 95 -11.03 -2.14 17.54
CA VAL A 95 -11.97 -1.94 16.44
C VAL A 95 -12.26 -3.26 15.73
N VAL A 96 -11.23 -4.05 15.39
CA VAL A 96 -11.42 -5.33 14.70
C VAL A 96 -12.08 -6.35 15.62
N ALA A 97 -11.75 -6.38 16.92
CA ALA A 97 -12.45 -7.22 17.90
C ALA A 97 -13.94 -6.85 17.98
N ALA A 98 -14.27 -5.56 18.00
CA ALA A 98 -15.66 -5.12 17.98
C ALA A 98 -16.37 -5.58 16.70
N VAL A 99 -15.75 -5.48 15.52
CA VAL A 99 -16.30 -6.02 14.26
C VAL A 99 -16.53 -7.53 14.39
N ALA A 100 -15.56 -8.30 14.90
CA ALA A 100 -15.71 -9.74 15.09
C ALA A 100 -16.92 -10.09 15.97
N VAL A 101 -17.10 -9.38 17.08
CA VAL A 101 -18.25 -9.54 17.99
C VAL A 101 -19.56 -9.24 17.27
N LEU A 102 -19.64 -8.11 16.54
CA LEU A 102 -20.85 -7.75 15.79
C LEU A 102 -21.20 -8.76 14.69
N VAL A 103 -20.18 -9.37 14.07
CA VAL A 103 -20.36 -10.46 13.09
C VAL A 103 -20.94 -11.71 13.76
N VAL A 104 -20.44 -12.12 14.94
CA VAL A 104 -20.94 -13.25 15.70
C VAL A 104 -22.42 -13.04 16.05
N PHE A 105 -22.77 -11.85 16.51
CA PHE A 105 -24.17 -11.51 16.86
C PHE A 105 -25.06 -11.15 15.66
N ARG A 106 -24.52 -11.15 14.43
CA ARG A 106 -25.21 -10.80 13.18
C ARG A 106 -25.81 -9.38 13.19
N THR A 107 -25.20 -8.46 13.90
CA THR A 107 -25.63 -7.05 14.02
C THR A 107 -24.74 -6.10 13.19
N ALA A 108 -23.74 -6.63 12.49
CA ALA A 108 -22.90 -5.85 11.59
C ALA A 108 -23.74 -5.25 10.44
N ASN A 109 -23.49 -3.99 10.11
CA ASN A 109 -24.11 -3.28 9.00
C ASN A 109 -23.10 -2.41 8.27
N ILE A 110 -23.46 -1.90 7.09
CA ILE A 110 -22.56 -1.13 6.22
C ILE A 110 -21.99 0.12 6.92
N ALA A 111 -22.80 0.82 7.72
CA ALA A 111 -22.35 2.02 8.43
C ALA A 111 -21.27 1.68 9.48
N VAL A 112 -21.45 0.57 10.20
CA VAL A 112 -20.44 0.06 11.15
C VAL A 112 -19.16 -0.35 10.43
N LEU A 113 -19.25 -1.03 9.28
CA LEU A 113 -18.07 -1.40 8.51
C LEU A 113 -17.34 -0.18 7.96
N GLY A 114 -18.06 0.83 7.48
CA GLY A 114 -17.50 2.09 7.03
C GLY A 114 -16.79 2.84 8.18
N LEU A 115 -17.41 2.90 9.36
CA LEU A 115 -16.79 3.49 10.55
C LEU A 115 -15.55 2.71 10.99
N ALA A 116 -15.61 1.39 10.99
CA ALA A 116 -14.46 0.54 11.29
C ALA A 116 -13.30 0.80 10.30
N GLY A 117 -13.59 0.83 8.99
CA GLY A 117 -12.60 1.17 7.96
C GLY A 117 -11.97 2.55 8.18
N LEU A 118 -12.78 3.56 8.52
CA LEU A 118 -12.30 4.91 8.82
C LEU A 118 -11.37 4.93 10.06
N LEU A 119 -11.74 4.25 11.13
CA LEU A 119 -10.94 4.18 12.36
C LEU A 119 -9.64 3.41 12.15
N LEU A 120 -9.71 2.25 11.47
CA LEU A 120 -8.54 1.44 11.13
C LEU A 120 -7.58 2.20 10.22
N GLY A 121 -8.08 2.80 9.14
CA GLY A 121 -7.26 3.62 8.27
C GLY A 121 -6.62 4.81 8.99
N SER A 122 -7.34 5.43 9.95
CA SER A 122 -6.80 6.53 10.76
C SER A 122 -5.64 6.08 11.66
N ALA A 123 -5.81 4.93 12.33
CA ALA A 123 -4.78 4.34 13.16
C ALA A 123 -3.57 3.88 12.31
N GLU A 124 -3.82 3.32 11.13
CA GLU A 124 -2.78 2.87 10.21
C GLU A 124 -1.92 4.04 9.68
N VAL A 125 -2.52 5.18 9.34
CA VAL A 125 -1.78 6.38 8.95
C VAL A 125 -0.82 6.83 10.06
N VAL A 126 -1.26 6.83 11.32
CA VAL A 126 -0.41 7.17 12.46
C VAL A 126 0.69 6.13 12.66
N PHE A 127 0.34 4.85 12.64
CA PHE A 127 1.27 3.74 12.80
C PHE A 127 2.38 3.75 11.74
N SER A 128 2.01 3.81 10.47
CA SER A 128 2.94 3.78 9.33
C SER A 128 3.92 4.95 9.35
N ASN A 129 3.47 6.16 9.68
CA ASN A 129 4.36 7.32 9.83
C ASN A 129 5.32 7.16 11.03
N ALA A 130 4.85 6.65 12.17
CA ALA A 130 5.67 6.43 13.36
C ALA A 130 6.69 5.30 13.13
N ALA A 131 6.31 4.20 12.46
CA ALA A 131 7.18 3.08 12.14
C ALA A 131 8.36 3.48 11.23
N GLN A 132 8.10 4.30 10.21
CA GLN A 132 9.16 4.84 9.34
C GLN A 132 10.10 5.76 10.12
N ALA A 133 9.59 6.54 11.05
CA ALA A 133 10.38 7.49 11.82
C ALA A 133 11.20 6.84 12.96
N VAL A 134 10.76 5.67 13.49
CA VAL A 134 11.47 4.99 14.59
C VAL A 134 12.66 4.16 14.11
N LEU A 135 12.62 3.62 12.89
CA LEU A 135 13.62 2.67 12.39
C LEU A 135 15.07 3.20 12.44
N PRO A 136 15.38 4.46 12.03
CA PRO A 136 16.74 5.01 12.14
C PRO A 136 17.25 5.17 13.56
N ALA A 137 16.37 5.17 14.58
CA ALA A 137 16.75 5.22 15.99
C ALA A 137 17.07 3.84 16.57
N LEU A 138 16.62 2.76 15.91
CA LEU A 138 16.80 1.38 16.38
C LEU A 138 17.94 0.64 15.68
N VAL A 139 18.44 1.16 14.55
CA VAL A 139 19.38 0.46 13.67
C VAL A 139 20.56 1.39 13.32
N PRO A 140 21.81 0.89 13.38
CA PRO A 140 22.97 1.62 12.89
C PRO A 140 22.82 2.04 11.42
N PRO A 141 23.36 3.22 10.99
CA PRO A 141 23.21 3.72 9.63
C PRO A 141 23.63 2.72 8.54
N GLU A 142 24.68 1.92 8.79
CA GLU A 142 25.21 0.93 7.84
C GLU A 142 24.24 -0.23 7.59
N LEU A 143 23.32 -0.49 8.52
CA LEU A 143 22.34 -1.57 8.43
C LEU A 143 20.94 -1.09 8.01
N LEU A 144 20.71 0.22 7.84
CA LEU A 144 19.38 0.76 7.53
C LEU A 144 18.82 0.20 6.22
N ALA A 145 19.64 0.08 5.18
CA ALA A 145 19.19 -0.49 3.90
C ALA A 145 18.71 -1.95 4.06
N ARG A 146 19.45 -2.76 4.82
CA ARG A 146 19.09 -4.14 5.13
C ARG A 146 17.82 -4.23 5.98
N ALA A 147 17.70 -3.36 6.98
CA ALA A 147 16.55 -3.30 7.86
C ALA A 147 15.28 -2.91 7.08
N ASN A 148 15.33 -1.85 6.26
CA ASN A 148 14.22 -1.45 5.40
C ASN A 148 13.83 -2.56 4.41
N GLY A 149 14.79 -3.20 3.76
CA GLY A 149 14.51 -4.30 2.84
C GLY A 149 13.82 -5.47 3.53
N SER A 150 14.30 -5.88 4.73
CA SER A 150 13.67 -6.94 5.52
C SER A 150 12.25 -6.58 5.97
N GLN A 151 12.00 -5.33 6.36
CA GLN A 151 10.65 -4.85 6.69
C GLN A 151 9.73 -4.92 5.46
N GLN A 152 10.20 -4.44 4.30
CA GLN A 152 9.41 -4.47 3.07
C GLN A 152 9.04 -5.89 2.64
N VAL A 153 9.98 -6.84 2.76
CA VAL A 153 9.70 -8.25 2.49
C VAL A 153 8.62 -8.78 3.45
N SER A 154 8.73 -8.48 4.75
CA SER A 154 7.75 -8.91 5.74
C SER A 154 6.35 -8.38 5.43
N LEU A 155 6.22 -7.08 5.12
CA LEU A 155 4.96 -6.45 4.74
C LEU A 155 4.37 -7.10 3.48
N THR A 156 5.18 -7.25 2.42
CA THR A 156 4.71 -7.85 1.16
C THR A 156 4.24 -9.29 1.36
N VAL A 157 5.00 -10.09 2.12
CA VAL A 157 4.62 -11.48 2.39
C VAL A 157 3.34 -11.54 3.22
N GLY A 158 3.21 -10.70 4.26
CA GLY A 158 2.03 -10.68 5.12
C GLY A 158 0.79 -10.15 4.39
N GLU A 159 0.84 -8.92 3.90
CA GLU A 159 -0.32 -8.22 3.34
C GLU A 159 -0.77 -8.74 1.98
N THR A 160 0.19 -9.19 1.14
CA THR A 160 -0.14 -9.53 -0.26
C THR A 160 -0.23 -11.04 -0.48
N PHE A 161 0.65 -11.84 0.16
CA PHE A 161 0.76 -13.27 -0.13
C PHE A 161 -0.02 -14.17 0.82
N LEU A 162 0.22 -14.02 2.13
CA LEU A 162 -0.34 -14.93 3.13
C LEU A 162 -1.71 -14.46 3.61
N GLY A 163 -1.85 -13.17 3.85
CA GLY A 163 -3.05 -12.62 4.47
C GLY A 163 -4.31 -12.80 3.65
N PRO A 164 -4.40 -12.29 2.39
CA PRO A 164 -5.66 -12.31 1.66
C PRO A 164 -6.20 -13.72 1.37
N PRO A 165 -5.41 -14.71 0.92
CA PRO A 165 -5.88 -16.08 0.79
C PRO A 165 -6.32 -16.69 2.11
N ALA A 166 -5.53 -16.50 3.20
CA ALA A 166 -5.88 -16.98 4.53
C ALA A 166 -7.19 -16.34 5.02
N GLY A 167 -7.35 -15.03 4.86
CA GLY A 167 -8.56 -14.31 5.24
C GLY A 167 -9.81 -14.83 4.54
N SER A 168 -9.73 -15.09 3.23
CA SER A 168 -10.83 -15.64 2.46
C SER A 168 -11.17 -17.09 2.86
N LEU A 169 -10.15 -17.92 3.14
CA LEU A 169 -10.36 -19.29 3.62
C LEU A 169 -10.97 -19.32 5.01
N LEU A 170 -10.47 -18.50 5.93
CA LEU A 170 -11.02 -18.36 7.29
C LEU A 170 -12.46 -17.85 7.25
N PHE A 171 -12.74 -16.87 6.40
CA PHE A 171 -14.10 -16.35 6.18
C PHE A 171 -15.06 -17.43 5.67
N ALA A 172 -14.58 -18.32 4.79
CA ALA A 172 -15.38 -19.44 4.28
C ALA A 172 -15.71 -20.48 5.36
N VAL A 173 -14.90 -20.58 6.44
CA VAL A 173 -15.17 -21.45 7.60
C VAL A 173 -16.16 -20.73 8.55
N ALA A 174 -15.84 -19.54 8.96
CA ALA A 174 -16.74 -18.67 9.73
C ALA A 174 -16.39 -17.19 9.52
N ALA A 175 -17.38 -16.37 9.25
CA ALA A 175 -17.20 -14.96 8.89
C ALA A 175 -16.46 -14.13 9.96
N ALA A 176 -16.52 -14.51 11.23
CA ALA A 176 -15.85 -13.81 12.32
C ALA A 176 -14.36 -14.18 12.50
N LEU A 177 -13.92 -15.33 11.97
CA LEU A 177 -12.55 -15.84 12.21
C LEU A 177 -11.44 -14.91 11.71
N PRO A 178 -11.46 -14.38 10.48
CA PRO A 178 -10.40 -13.48 10.01
C PRO A 178 -10.31 -12.22 10.88
N PHE A 179 -11.43 -11.67 11.32
CA PHE A 179 -11.47 -10.50 12.21
C PHE A 179 -10.94 -10.84 13.61
N GLY A 180 -11.30 -12.01 14.17
CA GLY A 180 -10.77 -12.46 15.46
C GLY A 180 -9.25 -12.68 15.43
N LEU A 181 -8.75 -13.32 14.38
CA LEU A 181 -7.31 -13.54 14.17
C LEU A 181 -6.57 -12.19 14.04
N ASP A 182 -7.10 -11.27 13.28
CA ASP A 182 -6.50 -9.95 13.08
C ASP A 182 -6.50 -9.13 14.37
N ALA A 183 -7.58 -9.16 15.16
CA ALA A 183 -7.60 -8.53 16.49
C ALA A 183 -6.48 -9.06 17.42
N VAL A 184 -6.25 -10.38 17.38
CA VAL A 184 -5.15 -11.01 18.14
C VAL A 184 -3.79 -10.59 17.59
N SER A 185 -3.64 -10.49 16.26
CA SER A 185 -2.41 -10.06 15.61
C SER A 185 -2.04 -8.63 16.02
N PHE A 186 -3.00 -7.70 15.98
CA PHE A 186 -2.80 -6.33 16.44
C PHE A 186 -2.50 -6.24 17.95
N ALA A 187 -3.17 -7.03 18.78
CA ALA A 187 -2.89 -7.06 20.21
C ALA A 187 -1.49 -7.59 20.50
N GLY A 188 -1.04 -8.64 19.82
CA GLY A 188 0.31 -9.18 19.89
C GLY A 188 1.36 -8.15 19.42
N SER A 189 1.10 -7.48 18.30
CA SER A 189 1.94 -6.39 17.80
C SER A 189 2.02 -5.24 18.81
N ALA A 190 0.91 -4.79 19.38
CA ALA A 190 0.87 -3.75 20.40
C ALA A 190 1.72 -4.13 21.64
N ALA A 191 1.62 -5.39 22.09
CA ALA A 191 2.40 -5.89 23.22
C ALA A 191 3.91 -5.91 22.97
N LEU A 192 4.33 -6.26 21.74
CA LEU A 192 5.74 -6.21 21.32
C LEU A 192 6.25 -4.77 21.25
N LEU A 193 5.46 -3.86 20.67
CA LEU A 193 5.79 -2.46 20.51
C LEU A 193 5.82 -1.69 21.82
N ALA A 194 4.97 -2.03 22.80
CA ALA A 194 4.98 -1.45 24.13
C ALA A 194 6.29 -1.72 24.89
N ARG A 195 7.06 -2.75 24.46
CA ARG A 195 8.39 -3.09 25.02
C ARG A 195 9.55 -2.40 24.30
N LEU A 196 9.28 -1.55 23.32
CA LEU A 196 10.32 -0.74 22.69
C LEU A 196 10.76 0.39 23.62
N PRO A 197 12.06 0.75 23.62
CA PRO A 197 12.53 1.90 24.39
C PRO A 197 11.87 3.18 23.89
N ARG A 198 11.51 4.05 24.82
CA ARG A 198 11.02 5.38 24.48
C ARG A 198 12.12 6.15 23.73
N THR A 199 11.82 6.60 22.53
CA THR A 199 12.75 7.39 21.73
C THR A 199 12.67 8.84 22.18
N SER A 200 13.62 9.24 23.04
CA SER A 200 13.70 10.62 23.56
C SER A 200 13.88 11.63 22.41
N HIS A 201 13.06 12.67 22.38
CA HIS A 201 13.12 13.80 21.43
C HIS A 201 14.30 14.76 21.69
N ALA A 202 15.13 14.48 22.70
CA ALA A 202 16.10 15.45 23.22
C ALA A 202 17.21 15.86 22.23
N ARG A 203 17.45 15.12 21.14
CA ARG A 203 18.56 15.39 20.20
C ARG A 203 18.18 16.12 18.89
N GLN A 204 16.90 16.32 18.60
CA GLN A 204 16.45 16.99 17.37
C GLN A 204 15.91 18.39 17.58
N ALA A 205 15.97 18.94 18.80
CA ALA A 205 15.39 20.23 19.16
C ALA A 205 16.21 21.44 18.68
N GLU A 206 17.43 21.28 18.17
CA GLU A 206 18.35 22.39 17.89
C GLU A 206 18.38 22.91 16.45
N GLN A 207 17.65 22.30 15.51
CA GLN A 207 17.56 22.85 14.15
C GLN A 207 16.21 23.56 13.95
N PRO A 208 16.19 24.78 13.36
CA PRO A 208 14.94 25.47 12.99
C PRO A 208 14.15 24.57 12.05
N ARG A 209 13.06 23.98 12.56
CA ARG A 209 12.22 23.08 11.77
C ARG A 209 11.47 23.89 10.74
N ALA A 210 11.80 23.72 9.47
CA ALA A 210 10.94 24.20 8.39
C ALA A 210 9.52 23.66 8.63
N THR A 211 8.50 24.50 8.54
CA THR A 211 7.11 24.09 8.75
C THR A 211 6.75 22.97 7.74
N ILE A 212 5.91 22.01 8.15
CA ILE A 212 5.43 20.95 7.27
C ILE A 212 4.88 21.54 5.96
N ARG A 213 4.18 22.65 6.06
CA ARG A 213 3.69 23.41 4.90
C ARG A 213 4.82 23.86 3.95
N SER A 214 5.94 24.35 4.48
CA SER A 214 7.07 24.77 3.65
C SER A 214 7.76 23.59 2.99
N GLN A 215 7.91 22.45 3.68
CA GLN A 215 8.50 21.24 3.13
C GLN A 215 7.66 20.65 2.00
N ILE A 216 6.33 20.61 2.17
CA ILE A 216 5.40 20.15 1.12
C ILE A 216 5.41 21.12 -0.05
N SER A 217 5.35 22.43 0.21
CA SER A 217 5.36 23.43 -0.86
C SER A 217 6.66 23.40 -1.67
N GLU A 218 7.79 23.11 -1.03
CA GLU A 218 9.06 22.95 -1.69
C GLU A 218 9.12 21.66 -2.54
N GLY A 219 8.69 20.51 -1.99
CA GLY A 219 8.58 19.26 -2.74
C GLY A 219 7.64 19.39 -3.93
N LEU A 220 6.48 20.04 -3.72
CA LEU A 220 5.48 20.29 -4.76
C LEU A 220 6.02 21.23 -5.84
N ARG A 221 6.63 22.36 -5.45
CA ARG A 221 7.23 23.32 -6.39
C ARG A 221 8.33 22.68 -7.23
N TRP A 222 9.18 21.87 -6.61
CA TRP A 222 10.23 21.17 -7.30
C TRP A 222 9.65 20.14 -8.29
N LEU A 223 8.68 19.32 -7.86
CA LEU A 223 8.00 18.34 -8.70
C LEU A 223 7.32 18.99 -9.91
N PHE A 224 6.59 20.09 -9.70
CA PHE A 224 5.90 20.79 -10.80
C PHE A 224 6.87 21.44 -11.79
N ARG A 225 8.09 21.79 -11.37
CA ARG A 225 9.15 22.29 -12.29
C ARG A 225 9.78 21.16 -13.10
N HIS A 226 9.79 19.94 -12.58
CA HIS A 226 10.41 18.80 -13.27
C HIS A 226 9.39 18.06 -14.16
N ARG A 227 9.43 18.36 -15.47
CA ARG A 227 8.44 17.89 -16.46
C ARG A 227 8.20 16.36 -16.39
N LEU A 228 9.28 15.55 -16.42
CA LEU A 228 9.21 14.09 -16.40
C LEU A 228 8.48 13.58 -15.15
N LEU A 229 8.94 13.99 -13.97
CA LEU A 229 8.40 13.50 -12.70
C LEU A 229 6.96 13.99 -12.45
N ARG A 230 6.61 15.17 -12.94
CA ARG A 230 5.23 15.67 -12.91
C ARG A 230 4.29 14.76 -13.72
N VAL A 231 4.69 14.38 -14.94
CA VAL A 231 3.90 13.46 -15.78
C VAL A 231 3.76 12.10 -15.11
N VAL A 232 4.86 11.54 -14.57
CA VAL A 232 4.82 10.26 -13.86
C VAL A 232 3.96 10.33 -12.59
N ALA A 233 3.96 11.47 -11.87
CA ALA A 233 3.12 11.66 -10.68
C ALA A 233 1.62 11.73 -11.02
N VAL A 234 1.26 12.40 -12.11
CA VAL A 234 -0.13 12.44 -12.60
C VAL A 234 -0.58 11.04 -13.04
N LEU A 235 0.25 10.34 -13.81
CA LEU A 235 -0.04 8.97 -14.20
C LEU A 235 -0.23 8.05 -13.00
N LEU A 236 0.64 8.16 -11.97
CA LEU A 236 0.49 7.40 -10.73
C LEU A 236 -0.89 7.63 -10.09
N GLY A 237 -1.33 8.88 -10.01
CA GLY A 237 -2.66 9.21 -9.49
C GLY A 237 -3.80 8.59 -10.30
N VAL A 238 -3.71 8.67 -11.63
CA VAL A 238 -4.71 8.10 -12.56
C VAL A 238 -4.74 6.57 -12.45
N PHE A 239 -3.60 5.91 -12.43
CA PHE A 239 -3.50 4.44 -12.30
C PHE A 239 -4.02 3.96 -10.94
N ASN A 240 -3.67 4.63 -9.83
CA ASN A 240 -4.21 4.29 -8.52
C ASN A 240 -5.72 4.53 -8.42
N PHE A 241 -6.23 5.60 -9.04
CA PHE A 241 -7.68 5.83 -9.16
C PHE A 241 -8.36 4.68 -9.92
N GLY A 242 -7.84 4.32 -11.11
CA GLY A 242 -8.37 3.22 -11.93
C GLY A 242 -8.29 1.87 -11.24
N ASN A 243 -7.15 1.57 -10.60
CA ASN A 243 -6.97 0.36 -9.81
C ASN A 243 -8.05 0.26 -8.72
N GLN A 244 -8.27 1.33 -7.98
CA GLN A 244 -9.23 1.33 -6.89
C GLN A 244 -10.69 1.28 -7.35
N MET A 245 -10.99 1.76 -8.58
CA MET A 245 -12.30 1.53 -9.21
C MET A 245 -12.60 0.03 -9.36
N GLY A 246 -11.61 -0.75 -9.81
CA GLY A 246 -11.76 -2.20 -9.97
C GLY A 246 -11.76 -2.93 -8.64
N GLN A 247 -10.79 -2.65 -7.77
CA GLN A 247 -10.62 -3.33 -6.49
C GLN A 247 -11.84 -3.21 -5.56
N ALA A 248 -12.50 -2.04 -5.54
CA ALA A 248 -13.69 -1.81 -4.72
C ALA A 248 -14.86 -2.73 -5.08
N VAL A 249 -14.92 -3.23 -6.32
CA VAL A 249 -16.02 -4.09 -6.80
C VAL A 249 -15.54 -5.51 -7.16
N LEU A 250 -14.27 -5.84 -6.95
CA LEU A 250 -13.69 -7.15 -7.32
C LEU A 250 -14.41 -8.30 -6.62
N VAL A 251 -14.76 -8.14 -5.34
CA VAL A 251 -15.49 -9.14 -4.59
C VAL A 251 -16.88 -9.42 -5.19
N LEU A 252 -17.56 -8.38 -5.69
CA LEU A 252 -18.86 -8.53 -6.37
C LEU A 252 -18.69 -9.19 -7.75
N LEU A 253 -17.68 -8.78 -8.52
CA LEU A 253 -17.35 -9.44 -9.78
C LEU A 253 -17.09 -10.94 -9.57
N ALA A 254 -16.24 -11.29 -8.61
CA ALA A 254 -15.89 -12.67 -8.30
C ALA A 254 -17.10 -13.50 -7.85
N THR A 255 -17.90 -12.97 -6.93
CA THR A 255 -18.99 -13.74 -6.31
C THR A 255 -20.28 -13.76 -7.13
N GLN A 256 -20.64 -12.64 -7.81
CA GLN A 256 -21.92 -12.51 -8.52
C GLN A 256 -21.81 -12.71 -10.03
N ALA A 257 -20.73 -12.21 -10.67
CA ALA A 257 -20.57 -12.30 -12.12
C ALA A 257 -19.79 -13.56 -12.55
N LEU A 258 -18.76 -13.95 -11.79
CA LEU A 258 -17.92 -15.11 -12.09
C LEU A 258 -18.33 -16.37 -11.26
N HIS A 259 -19.25 -16.22 -10.32
CA HIS A 259 -19.80 -17.30 -9.47
C HIS A 259 -18.73 -18.14 -8.75
N THR A 260 -17.58 -17.55 -8.40
CA THR A 260 -16.46 -18.28 -7.80
C THR A 260 -16.60 -18.52 -6.30
N GLY A 261 -17.55 -17.83 -5.65
CA GLY A 261 -17.73 -17.88 -4.20
C GLY A 261 -16.56 -17.28 -3.42
N THR A 262 -16.59 -17.43 -2.09
CA THR A 262 -15.59 -16.85 -1.17
C THR A 262 -14.19 -17.42 -1.40
N ARG A 263 -14.07 -18.74 -1.57
CA ARG A 263 -12.77 -19.40 -1.82
C ARG A 263 -12.16 -18.98 -3.15
N GLY A 264 -12.99 -18.85 -4.19
CA GLY A 264 -12.53 -18.40 -5.50
C GLY A 264 -12.04 -16.96 -5.47
N TYR A 265 -12.70 -16.07 -4.72
CA TYR A 265 -12.19 -14.71 -4.51
C TYR A 265 -10.80 -14.71 -3.88
N GLY A 266 -10.57 -15.50 -2.82
CA GLY A 266 -9.26 -15.65 -2.22
C GLY A 266 -8.19 -16.20 -3.18
N LEU A 267 -8.58 -17.13 -4.07
CA LEU A 267 -7.67 -17.65 -5.09
C LEU A 267 -7.31 -16.58 -6.13
N LEU A 268 -8.26 -15.75 -6.55
CA LEU A 268 -8.01 -14.62 -7.44
C LEU A 268 -6.99 -13.64 -6.84
N LEU A 269 -7.11 -13.32 -5.54
CA LEU A 269 -6.13 -12.49 -4.82
C LEU A 269 -4.75 -13.16 -4.74
N ALA A 270 -4.70 -14.48 -4.50
CA ALA A 270 -3.46 -15.24 -4.48
C ALA A 270 -2.74 -15.22 -5.83
N VAL A 271 -3.49 -15.36 -6.92
CA VAL A 271 -2.94 -15.32 -8.29
C VAL A 271 -2.40 -13.92 -8.62
N THR A 272 -3.06 -12.85 -8.20
CA THR A 272 -2.54 -11.48 -8.31
C THR A 272 -1.19 -11.36 -7.60
N ALA A 273 -1.08 -11.92 -6.38
CA ALA A 273 0.17 -11.92 -5.63
C ALA A 273 1.30 -12.66 -6.37
N VAL A 274 1.01 -13.82 -6.96
CA VAL A 274 1.99 -14.56 -7.79
C VAL A 274 2.47 -13.69 -8.96
N GLY A 275 1.56 -13.04 -9.67
CA GLY A 275 1.90 -12.07 -10.72
C GLY A 275 2.84 -10.96 -10.24
N SER A 276 2.58 -10.43 -9.05
CA SER A 276 3.42 -9.39 -8.42
C SER A 276 4.85 -9.87 -8.15
N VAL A 277 5.04 -11.12 -7.68
CA VAL A 277 6.39 -11.69 -7.51
C VAL A 277 7.11 -11.84 -8.83
N ILE A 278 6.43 -12.41 -9.82
CA ILE A 278 7.03 -12.59 -11.15
C ILE A 278 7.45 -11.22 -11.71
N GLY A 279 6.59 -10.19 -11.57
CA GLY A 279 6.89 -8.81 -11.96
C GLY A 279 8.15 -8.27 -11.28
N GLY A 280 8.27 -8.47 -9.96
CA GLY A 280 9.44 -8.04 -9.18
C GLY A 280 10.73 -8.75 -9.60
N LEU A 281 10.68 -10.05 -9.87
CA LEU A 281 11.84 -10.85 -10.30
C LEU A 281 12.30 -10.52 -11.72
N VAL A 282 11.35 -10.25 -12.62
CA VAL A 282 11.63 -9.98 -14.04
C VAL A 282 12.02 -8.51 -14.28
N CYS A 283 11.53 -7.58 -13.46
CA CYS A 283 11.74 -6.15 -13.63
C CYS A 283 13.21 -5.72 -13.81
N PRO A 284 14.21 -6.23 -13.04
CA PRO A 284 15.61 -5.86 -13.24
C PRO A 284 16.17 -6.29 -14.58
N ALA A 285 15.71 -7.40 -15.14
CA ALA A 285 16.13 -7.86 -16.47
C ALA A 285 15.52 -6.99 -17.57
N VAL A 286 14.22 -6.69 -17.47
CA VAL A 286 13.51 -5.83 -18.42
C VAL A 286 14.08 -4.41 -18.44
N THR A 287 14.33 -3.82 -17.28
CA THR A 287 14.87 -2.46 -17.17
C THR A 287 16.32 -2.34 -17.65
N ARG A 288 17.13 -3.40 -17.51
CA ARG A 288 18.48 -3.45 -18.11
C ARG A 288 18.43 -3.50 -19.63
N TRP A 289 17.46 -4.20 -20.18
CA TRP A 289 17.36 -4.44 -21.63
C TRP A 289 16.74 -3.26 -22.37
N LEU A 290 15.65 -2.71 -21.83
CA LEU A 290 14.86 -1.67 -22.48
C LEU A 290 15.11 -0.27 -21.92
N GLY A 291 15.69 -0.16 -20.73
CA GLY A 291 15.79 1.09 -19.96
C GLY A 291 14.51 1.40 -19.16
N LEU A 292 14.59 2.39 -18.25
CA LEU A 292 13.51 2.70 -17.32
C LEU A 292 12.24 3.24 -18.00
N LEU A 293 12.39 4.20 -18.93
CA LEU A 293 11.22 4.86 -19.55
C LEU A 293 10.42 3.92 -20.47
N PRO A 294 11.03 3.14 -21.37
CA PRO A 294 10.26 2.14 -22.12
C PRO A 294 9.60 1.10 -21.23
N SER A 295 10.30 0.63 -20.18
CA SER A 295 9.72 -0.31 -19.21
C SER A 295 8.50 0.28 -18.49
N LEU A 296 8.53 1.57 -18.15
CA LEU A 296 7.39 2.29 -17.56
C LEU A 296 6.19 2.30 -18.51
N VAL A 297 6.41 2.64 -19.78
CA VAL A 297 5.34 2.68 -20.78
C VAL A 297 4.75 1.29 -21.02
N ILE A 298 5.59 0.26 -21.14
CA ILE A 298 5.14 -1.12 -21.31
C ILE A 298 4.32 -1.59 -20.10
N ALA A 299 4.79 -1.32 -18.88
CA ALA A 299 4.05 -1.66 -17.67
C ALA A 299 2.68 -0.96 -17.63
N GLY A 300 2.63 0.32 -17.98
CA GLY A 300 1.36 1.07 -18.02
C GLY A 300 0.40 0.60 -19.12
N VAL A 301 0.91 0.24 -20.32
CA VAL A 301 0.08 -0.36 -21.38
C VAL A 301 -0.45 -1.72 -20.96
N ALA A 302 0.41 -2.56 -20.35
CA ALA A 302 0.00 -3.87 -19.87
C ALA A 302 -1.09 -3.75 -18.80
N ASP A 303 -0.94 -2.82 -17.83
CA ASP A 303 -1.90 -2.57 -16.77
C ASP A 303 -3.26 -2.10 -17.34
N ALA A 304 -3.27 -1.13 -18.24
CA ALA A 304 -4.49 -0.66 -18.91
C ALA A 304 -5.18 -1.76 -19.73
N ALA A 305 -4.41 -2.59 -20.45
CA ALA A 305 -4.93 -3.71 -21.23
C ALA A 305 -5.52 -4.81 -20.34
N VAL A 306 -4.85 -5.13 -19.24
CA VAL A 306 -5.29 -6.13 -18.27
C VAL A 306 -6.59 -5.69 -17.59
N PHE A 307 -6.71 -4.41 -17.20
CA PHE A 307 -7.96 -3.87 -16.65
C PHE A 307 -9.11 -4.02 -17.66
N ALA A 308 -8.92 -3.58 -18.91
CA ALA A 308 -9.93 -3.75 -19.93
C ALA A 308 -10.27 -5.24 -20.16
N GLY A 309 -9.25 -6.10 -20.20
CA GLY A 309 -9.38 -7.54 -20.35
C GLY A 309 -10.15 -8.19 -19.19
N LEU A 310 -9.92 -7.74 -17.94
CA LEU A 310 -10.66 -8.22 -16.78
C LEU A 310 -12.16 -7.90 -16.88
N GLY A 311 -12.51 -6.70 -17.38
CA GLY A 311 -13.89 -6.33 -17.65
C GLY A 311 -14.56 -7.19 -18.74
N LEU A 312 -13.77 -7.76 -19.65
CA LEU A 312 -14.23 -8.62 -20.75
C LEU A 312 -14.09 -10.13 -20.43
N ALA A 313 -13.53 -10.49 -19.29
CA ALA A 313 -13.26 -11.88 -18.94
C ALA A 313 -14.55 -12.72 -18.92
N PRO A 314 -14.68 -13.78 -19.75
CA PRO A 314 -15.89 -14.61 -19.80
C PRO A 314 -16.07 -15.46 -18.55
N ASP A 315 -14.97 -15.90 -17.95
CA ASP A 315 -14.94 -16.85 -16.83
C ASP A 315 -13.84 -16.51 -15.82
N ALA A 316 -13.80 -17.27 -14.73
CA ALA A 316 -12.86 -17.09 -13.64
C ALA A 316 -11.39 -17.39 -14.02
N ALA A 317 -11.14 -18.27 -14.98
CA ALA A 317 -9.78 -18.62 -15.41
C ALA A 317 -9.14 -17.46 -16.18
N VAL A 318 -9.88 -16.84 -17.09
CA VAL A 318 -9.43 -15.65 -17.82
C VAL A 318 -9.28 -14.47 -16.83
N ALA A 319 -10.22 -14.30 -15.89
CA ALA A 319 -10.11 -13.27 -14.85
C ALA A 319 -8.86 -13.46 -13.98
N ALA A 320 -8.53 -14.70 -13.60
CA ALA A 320 -7.32 -15.05 -12.86
C ALA A 320 -6.05 -14.69 -13.65
N LEU A 321 -6.02 -15.01 -14.95
CA LEU A 321 -4.90 -14.64 -15.83
C LEU A 321 -4.72 -13.12 -15.92
N MET A 322 -5.83 -12.38 -16.07
CA MET A 322 -5.79 -10.91 -16.08
C MET A 322 -5.29 -10.35 -14.74
N LEU A 323 -5.77 -10.87 -13.61
CA LEU A 323 -5.32 -10.45 -12.29
C LEU A 323 -3.84 -10.79 -12.03
N ALA A 324 -3.32 -11.92 -12.53
CA ALA A 324 -1.89 -12.20 -12.51
C ALA A 324 -1.10 -11.13 -13.32
N GLY A 325 -1.62 -10.78 -14.49
CA GLY A 325 -1.06 -9.71 -15.33
C GLY A 325 -1.10 -8.35 -14.63
N GLU A 326 -2.16 -8.04 -13.91
CA GLU A 326 -2.30 -6.81 -13.12
C GLU A 326 -1.22 -6.74 -12.03
N GLY A 327 -1.10 -7.80 -11.21
CA GLY A 327 -0.06 -7.86 -10.18
C GLY A 327 1.35 -7.68 -10.75
N PHE A 328 1.64 -8.32 -11.90
CA PHE A 328 2.90 -8.15 -12.63
C PHE A 328 3.12 -6.69 -13.07
N ALA A 329 2.14 -6.09 -13.75
CA ALA A 329 2.25 -4.75 -14.30
C ALA A 329 2.38 -3.67 -13.21
N VAL A 330 1.56 -3.75 -12.15
CA VAL A 330 1.61 -2.83 -11.01
C VAL A 330 2.95 -2.91 -10.30
N THR A 331 3.50 -4.11 -10.11
CA THR A 331 4.83 -4.27 -9.46
C THR A 331 5.93 -3.69 -10.34
N MET A 332 5.94 -3.97 -11.64
CA MET A 332 6.88 -3.35 -12.57
C MET A 332 6.79 -1.82 -12.55
N TRP A 333 5.58 -1.28 -12.62
CA TRP A 333 5.34 0.16 -12.53
C TRP A 333 5.93 0.76 -11.25
N ASN A 334 5.66 0.15 -10.11
CA ASN A 334 6.17 0.62 -8.81
C ASN A 334 7.69 0.60 -8.73
N VAL A 335 8.34 -0.49 -9.13
CA VAL A 335 9.80 -0.61 -9.11
C VAL A 335 10.45 0.43 -10.03
N VAL A 336 9.94 0.59 -11.24
CA VAL A 336 10.49 1.53 -12.23
C VAL A 336 10.29 2.98 -11.78
N THR A 337 9.11 3.35 -11.27
CA THR A 337 8.84 4.72 -10.81
C THR A 337 9.64 5.10 -9.57
N VAL A 338 9.86 4.16 -8.63
CA VAL A 338 10.74 4.37 -7.47
C VAL A 338 12.19 4.56 -7.93
N SER A 339 12.69 3.69 -8.81
CA SER A 339 14.05 3.77 -9.35
C SER A 339 14.29 5.09 -10.10
N LEU A 340 13.32 5.50 -10.94
CA LEU A 340 13.40 6.76 -11.67
C LEU A 340 13.47 7.97 -10.71
N ARG A 341 12.67 7.99 -9.66
CA ARG A 341 12.72 9.06 -8.65
C ARG A 341 14.05 9.11 -7.93
N GLN A 342 14.59 7.95 -7.53
CA GLN A 342 15.88 7.87 -6.85
C GLN A 342 17.05 8.36 -7.72
N GLN A 343 16.96 8.19 -9.04
CA GLN A 343 17.97 8.66 -9.97
C GLN A 343 17.89 10.16 -10.26
N VAL A 344 16.68 10.72 -10.30
CA VAL A 344 16.44 12.09 -10.78
C VAL A 344 16.35 13.10 -9.64
N VAL A 345 15.82 12.69 -8.46
CA VAL A 345 15.61 13.60 -7.33
C VAL A 345 16.88 13.75 -6.50
N PRO A 346 17.37 14.98 -6.24
CA PRO A 346 18.48 15.20 -5.33
C PRO A 346 18.21 14.61 -3.93
N ALA A 347 19.23 14.01 -3.30
CA ALA A 347 19.09 13.28 -2.05
C ALA A 347 18.39 14.09 -0.93
N HIS A 348 18.68 15.41 -0.83
CA HIS A 348 18.07 16.30 0.18
C HIS A 348 16.58 16.61 -0.05
N LEU A 349 16.06 16.39 -1.27
CA LEU A 349 14.64 16.58 -1.64
C LEU A 349 13.86 15.26 -1.73
N LEU A 350 14.54 14.12 -1.76
CA LEU A 350 13.92 12.82 -2.03
C LEU A 350 12.77 12.51 -1.06
N GLY A 351 12.94 12.79 0.23
CA GLY A 351 11.90 12.59 1.23
C GLY A 351 10.66 13.47 0.99
N ARG A 352 10.87 14.76 0.64
CA ARG A 352 9.78 15.71 0.36
C ARG A 352 9.01 15.34 -0.89
N VAL A 353 9.72 14.99 -1.96
CA VAL A 353 9.12 14.53 -3.22
C VAL A 353 8.36 13.22 -3.02
N ASN A 354 8.91 12.25 -2.28
CA ASN A 354 8.22 11.01 -1.97
C ASN A 354 6.92 11.22 -1.17
N SER A 355 6.90 12.19 -0.25
CA SER A 355 5.68 12.55 0.49
C SER A 355 4.59 13.09 -0.45
N VAL A 356 4.96 13.93 -1.42
CA VAL A 356 4.04 14.44 -2.44
C VAL A 356 3.52 13.31 -3.33
N TYR A 357 4.40 12.41 -3.78
CA TYR A 357 4.01 11.25 -4.58
C TYR A 357 3.03 10.34 -3.84
N ARG A 358 3.28 10.09 -2.55
CA ARG A 358 2.39 9.28 -1.71
C ARG A 358 1.04 9.96 -1.52
N MET A 359 1.01 11.26 -1.31
CA MET A 359 -0.22 12.03 -1.20
C MET A 359 -1.05 11.97 -2.50
N LEU A 360 -0.41 12.12 -3.66
CA LEU A 360 -1.08 12.04 -4.97
C LEU A 360 -1.53 10.62 -5.28
N GLY A 361 -0.69 9.63 -5.01
CA GLY A 361 -1.00 8.23 -5.27
C GLY A 361 -2.16 7.70 -4.41
N TRP A 362 -2.09 7.91 -3.11
CA TRP A 362 -3.07 7.35 -2.16
C TRP A 362 -4.29 8.26 -1.99
N GLY A 363 -4.14 9.57 -2.18
CA GLY A 363 -5.23 10.53 -2.02
C GLY A 363 -6.36 10.38 -3.04
N LEU A 364 -6.10 9.81 -4.22
CA LEU A 364 -7.13 9.55 -5.24
C LEU A 364 -7.83 8.18 -5.08
N MET A 365 -7.31 7.29 -4.25
CA MET A 365 -7.88 5.96 -4.03
C MET A 365 -9.33 5.97 -3.52
N PRO A 366 -9.73 6.79 -2.52
CA PRO A 366 -11.11 6.84 -2.06
C PRO A 366 -12.07 7.26 -3.18
N LEU A 367 -11.64 8.22 -4.00
CA LEU A 367 -12.43 8.70 -5.13
C LEU A 367 -12.56 7.62 -6.22
N GLY A 368 -11.49 6.87 -6.48
CA GLY A 368 -11.50 5.71 -7.37
C GLY A 368 -12.50 4.64 -6.88
N ALA A 369 -12.43 4.28 -5.60
CA ALA A 369 -13.36 3.31 -5.01
C ALA A 369 -14.82 3.73 -5.18
N LEU A 370 -15.16 4.97 -4.83
CA LEU A 370 -16.52 5.50 -5.01
C LEU A 370 -16.96 5.48 -6.48
N ALA A 371 -16.09 5.99 -7.38
CA ALA A 371 -16.37 5.98 -8.82
C ALA A 371 -16.64 4.56 -9.32
N GLY A 372 -15.86 3.56 -8.87
CA GLY A 372 -16.05 2.15 -9.19
C GLY A 372 -17.43 1.64 -8.77
N GLY A 373 -17.86 1.93 -7.55
CA GLY A 373 -19.19 1.56 -7.05
C GLY A 373 -20.33 2.19 -7.85
N PHE A 374 -20.24 3.48 -8.15
CA PHE A 374 -21.25 4.18 -8.95
C PHE A 374 -21.31 3.68 -10.40
N VAL A 375 -20.16 3.49 -11.05
CA VAL A 375 -20.09 2.94 -12.42
C VAL A 375 -20.62 1.51 -12.44
N ALA A 376 -20.28 0.68 -11.46
CA ALA A 376 -20.79 -0.68 -11.37
C ALA A 376 -22.30 -0.73 -11.17
N HIS A 377 -22.86 0.19 -10.37
CA HIS A 377 -24.30 0.31 -10.17
C HIS A 377 -25.03 0.73 -11.45
N ALA A 378 -24.48 1.68 -12.20
CA ALA A 378 -25.10 2.25 -13.40
C ALA A 378 -24.95 1.36 -14.65
N ALA A 379 -23.79 0.70 -14.82
CA ALA A 379 -23.42 0.01 -16.07
C ALA A 379 -23.01 -1.47 -15.87
N GLY A 380 -23.16 -2.01 -14.65
CA GLY A 380 -22.83 -3.39 -14.31
C GLY A 380 -21.40 -3.59 -13.81
N LEU A 381 -21.16 -4.73 -13.16
CA LEU A 381 -19.94 -5.04 -12.40
C LEU A 381 -18.66 -5.09 -13.26
N ARG A 382 -18.77 -5.22 -14.56
CA ARG A 382 -17.65 -5.26 -15.53
C ARG A 382 -17.23 -3.88 -15.99
N ALA A 383 -18.14 -2.89 -15.96
CA ALA A 383 -17.93 -1.55 -16.48
C ALA A 383 -16.77 -0.79 -15.78
N PRO A 384 -16.58 -0.84 -14.46
CA PRO A 384 -15.47 -0.17 -13.80
C PRO A 384 -14.09 -0.55 -14.36
N TYR A 385 -13.90 -1.82 -14.72
CA TYR A 385 -12.63 -2.30 -15.27
C TYR A 385 -12.39 -1.77 -16.68
N ILE A 386 -13.41 -1.78 -17.53
CA ILE A 386 -13.34 -1.24 -18.89
C ILE A 386 -13.06 0.26 -18.84
N VAL A 387 -13.80 1.00 -18.00
CA VAL A 387 -13.61 2.45 -17.82
C VAL A 387 -12.23 2.76 -17.28
N ALA A 388 -11.75 2.02 -16.27
CA ALA A 388 -10.41 2.20 -15.72
C ALA A 388 -9.32 1.92 -16.76
N GLY A 389 -9.43 0.81 -17.50
CA GLY A 389 -8.48 0.48 -18.56
C GLY A 389 -8.43 1.53 -19.66
N LEU A 390 -9.58 2.02 -20.13
CA LEU A 390 -9.66 3.10 -21.11
C LEU A 390 -9.08 4.42 -20.58
N LEU A 391 -9.44 4.81 -19.35
CA LEU A 391 -8.92 6.02 -18.72
C LEU A 391 -7.39 5.98 -18.60
N CYS A 392 -6.85 4.88 -18.04
CA CYS A 392 -5.41 4.70 -17.90
C CYS A 392 -4.71 4.67 -19.26
N GLY A 393 -5.27 3.94 -20.23
CA GLY A 393 -4.73 3.85 -21.60
C GLY A 393 -4.68 5.20 -22.30
N VAL A 394 -5.78 5.96 -22.29
CA VAL A 394 -5.85 7.31 -22.90
C VAL A 394 -4.87 8.27 -22.24
N CYS A 395 -4.83 8.31 -20.88
CA CYS A 395 -3.89 9.18 -20.16
C CYS A 395 -2.43 8.79 -20.44
N LEU A 396 -2.13 7.50 -20.53
CA LEU A 396 -0.78 7.04 -20.87
C LEU A 396 -0.40 7.44 -22.30
N LEU A 397 -1.28 7.20 -23.27
CA LEU A 397 -1.03 7.58 -24.67
C LEU A 397 -0.79 9.09 -24.82
N ALA A 398 -1.57 9.91 -24.12
CA ALA A 398 -1.37 11.37 -24.08
C ALA A 398 -0.04 11.76 -23.41
N ALA A 399 0.46 10.94 -22.48
CA ALA A 399 1.71 11.19 -21.77
C ALA A 399 2.96 10.72 -22.54
N VAL A 400 2.86 9.73 -23.44
CA VAL A 400 4.02 9.17 -24.20
C VAL A 400 4.86 10.23 -24.90
N PRO A 401 4.32 11.20 -25.66
CA PRO A 401 5.14 12.22 -26.30
C PRO A 401 5.87 13.11 -25.30
N LEU A 402 5.26 13.38 -24.13
CA LEU A 402 5.87 14.16 -23.05
C LEU A 402 7.02 13.38 -22.37
N LEU A 403 6.88 12.07 -22.19
CA LEU A 403 7.90 11.19 -21.65
C LEU A 403 9.09 11.08 -22.62
N ARG A 404 8.85 10.92 -23.92
CA ARG A 404 9.91 10.85 -24.96
C ARG A 404 10.68 12.16 -25.07
N ALA A 405 10.00 13.30 -25.07
CA ALA A 405 10.66 14.60 -25.11
C ALA A 405 11.58 14.85 -23.91
N SER A 406 11.20 14.33 -22.74
CA SER A 406 11.99 14.47 -21.50
C SER A 406 13.21 13.54 -21.47
N ALA A 407 13.18 12.40 -22.16
CA ALA A 407 14.33 11.50 -22.30
C ALA A 407 15.46 12.11 -23.13
N GLY A 408 15.11 12.84 -24.22
CA GLY A 408 16.08 13.49 -25.10
C GLY A 408 16.84 14.65 -24.45
N THR A 409 16.29 15.26 -23.40
CA THR A 409 16.99 16.33 -22.65
C THR A 409 17.93 15.77 -21.58
N ALA A 410 17.63 14.62 -20.99
CA ALA A 410 18.48 13.96 -19.99
C ALA A 410 19.75 13.30 -20.58
N SER A 411 19.75 12.96 -21.87
CA SER A 411 20.92 12.40 -22.56
C SER A 411 21.90 13.45 -23.08
N ARG A 412 21.55 14.75 -22.99
CA ARG A 412 22.35 15.89 -23.46
C ARG A 412 22.97 16.73 -22.33
N ALA A 413 22.65 16.42 -21.07
CA ALA A 413 23.22 17.01 -19.86
C ALA A 413 24.12 16.00 -19.12
#